data_49296d9c9540579fe10b3020aa59c5f3
#
_entry.id   49296d9c9540579fe10b3020aa59c5f3
#
_cell.length_a   1.000
_cell.length_b   1.000
_cell.length_c   1.000
_cell.angle_alpha   90.00
_cell.angle_beta   90.00
_cell.angle_gamma   90.00
#
_symmetry.space_group_name_H-M   'P 1'
#
loop_
_entity.id
_entity.type
_entity.pdbx_description
1 polymer ?
#
loop_
_entity_poly.entity_id
_entity_poly.type
_entity_poly.pdbx_seq_one_letter_code
_entity_poly.pdbx_strand_id
1 'polypeptide(L)'
;DEFEFKKQSDWLRQGRCPSCSKRELYTHADSPWVIKCGRLNNCAYEIHLKELYPDLFNSWSERYPITDTSPTAAADAYLEHNRGFDLSLIKGTYTQDNYFDRKLNAGSATVRFTFADTWWERIIDQPERFGKKKANFKYGGSYAGEWFALPTTDLADAKKVWLVEGIFDAIALAHHGHAAVALMSCN
;
A
#
# COMPACT_ATOMS: atom_id res chain seq x y z
N ASP A 1 7.93 0.99 -24.76
CA ASP A 1 8.15 2.18 -23.91
C ASP A 1 7.19 3.29 -24.34
N GLU A 2 6.06 3.42 -23.65
CA GLU A 2 4.96 4.32 -23.99
C GLU A 2 5.38 5.81 -23.97
N PHE A 3 6.32 6.17 -23.12
CA PHE A 3 6.79 7.55 -22.97
C PHE A 3 8.17 7.82 -23.59
N GLU A 4 8.76 6.85 -24.27
CA GLU A 4 10.08 6.96 -24.92
C GLU A 4 11.20 7.42 -23.95
N PHE A 5 11.20 6.91 -22.72
CA PHE A 5 12.21 7.26 -21.72
C PHE A 5 13.62 6.82 -22.11
N LYS A 6 14.62 7.58 -21.63
CA LYS A 6 16.03 7.19 -21.63
C LYS A 6 16.49 6.91 -20.21
N LYS A 7 17.11 5.75 -19.97
CA LYS A 7 17.70 5.44 -18.67
C LYS A 7 19.00 6.25 -18.48
N GLN A 8 19.08 6.95 -17.35
CA GLN A 8 20.23 7.74 -16.93
C GLN A 8 20.47 7.47 -15.44
N SER A 9 21.41 6.54 -15.12
CA SER A 9 21.62 6.05 -13.76
C SER A 9 20.31 5.52 -13.15
N ASP A 10 19.91 6.01 -12.01
CA ASP A 10 18.71 5.58 -11.27
C ASP A 10 17.41 6.23 -11.78
N TRP A 11 17.47 6.96 -12.88
CA TRP A 11 16.35 7.70 -13.42
C TRP A 11 16.02 7.31 -14.85
N LEU A 12 14.71 7.28 -15.15
CA LEU A 12 14.17 7.35 -16.49
C LEU A 12 13.84 8.81 -16.78
N ARG A 13 14.49 9.38 -17.82
CA ARG A 13 14.40 10.81 -18.17
C ARG A 13 14.08 11.01 -19.64
N GLN A 14 13.86 12.26 -20.03
CA GLN A 14 13.58 12.68 -21.40
C GLN A 14 12.37 11.97 -22.01
N GLY A 15 11.42 11.49 -21.19
CA GLY A 15 10.17 10.94 -21.69
C GLY A 15 9.30 12.03 -22.30
N ARG A 16 8.51 11.66 -23.31
CA ARG A 16 7.56 12.57 -23.96
C ARG A 16 6.34 12.79 -23.06
N CYS A 17 6.12 14.02 -22.63
CA CYS A 17 4.98 14.38 -21.80
C CYS A 17 3.67 14.34 -22.60
N PRO A 18 2.61 13.61 -22.18
CA PRO A 18 1.34 13.58 -22.91
C PRO A 18 0.57 14.90 -22.85
N SER A 19 0.82 15.73 -21.82
CA SER A 19 0.17 17.04 -21.67
C SER A 19 0.81 18.13 -22.54
N CYS A 20 2.14 18.27 -22.54
CA CYS A 20 2.81 19.37 -23.25
C CYS A 20 3.69 18.92 -24.42
N SER A 21 3.76 17.62 -24.72
CA SER A 21 4.53 16.99 -25.80
C SER A 21 6.06 17.23 -25.75
N LYS A 22 6.57 17.82 -24.65
CA LYS A 22 8.00 18.06 -24.48
C LYS A 22 8.68 16.85 -23.85
N ARG A 23 9.99 16.68 -24.11
CA ARG A 23 10.82 15.59 -23.58
C ARG A 23 11.34 15.94 -22.19
N GLU A 24 10.41 16.12 -21.25
CA GLU A 24 10.68 16.57 -19.88
C GLU A 24 10.07 15.63 -18.81
N LEU A 25 9.52 14.48 -19.22
CA LEU A 25 9.08 13.47 -18.25
C LEU A 25 10.27 12.79 -17.60
N TYR A 26 10.11 12.51 -16.33
CA TYR A 26 11.04 11.72 -15.54
C TYR A 26 10.33 10.88 -14.48
N THR A 27 10.97 9.79 -14.07
CA THR A 27 10.59 8.94 -12.96
C THR A 27 11.82 8.16 -12.48
N HIS A 28 11.76 7.59 -11.28
CA HIS A 28 12.84 6.72 -10.79
C HIS A 28 12.81 5.37 -11.53
N ALA A 29 13.98 4.83 -11.88
CA ALA A 29 14.05 3.60 -12.69
C ALA A 29 13.56 2.36 -11.94
N ASP A 30 13.93 2.22 -10.67
CA ASP A 30 13.65 1.04 -9.87
C ASP A 30 12.37 1.18 -9.02
N SER A 31 11.88 2.43 -8.85
CA SER A 31 10.67 2.73 -8.08
C SER A 31 9.81 3.79 -8.81
N PRO A 32 9.24 3.47 -9.96
CA PRO A 32 8.58 4.45 -10.84
C PRO A 32 7.14 4.79 -10.40
N TRP A 33 6.92 5.04 -9.11
CA TRP A 33 5.59 5.24 -8.54
C TRP A 33 4.84 6.44 -9.08
N VAL A 34 5.60 7.49 -9.46
CA VAL A 34 5.07 8.75 -9.97
C VAL A 34 5.87 9.18 -11.18
N ILE A 35 5.20 9.53 -12.25
CA ILE A 35 5.79 10.11 -13.46
C ILE A 35 5.49 11.61 -13.44
N LYS A 36 6.52 12.45 -13.55
CA LYS A 36 6.41 13.91 -13.47
C LYS A 36 7.00 14.61 -14.68
N CYS A 37 6.40 15.73 -15.06
CA CYS A 37 6.99 16.65 -16.03
C CYS A 37 7.86 17.70 -15.34
N GLY A 38 9.12 17.83 -15.78
CA GLY A 38 10.07 18.81 -15.23
C GLY A 38 9.68 20.27 -15.43
N ARG A 39 8.69 20.55 -16.29
CA ARG A 39 8.19 21.91 -16.57
C ARG A 39 7.14 22.34 -15.53
N LEU A 40 7.53 22.43 -14.28
CA LEU A 40 6.64 22.68 -13.14
C LEU A 40 5.76 23.93 -13.33
N ASN A 41 6.34 25.04 -13.82
CA ASN A 41 5.62 26.31 -13.96
C ASN A 41 4.72 26.40 -15.22
N ASN A 42 4.87 25.46 -16.17
CA ASN A 42 4.18 25.56 -17.47
C ASN A 42 3.29 24.35 -17.79
N CYS A 43 3.52 23.21 -17.13
CA CYS A 43 2.81 21.98 -17.43
C CYS A 43 2.37 21.27 -16.15
N ALA A 44 3.29 21.08 -15.21
CA ALA A 44 3.08 20.41 -13.92
C ALA A 44 2.38 19.03 -14.02
N TYR A 45 2.46 18.37 -15.19
CA TYR A 45 1.86 17.05 -15.37
C TYR A 45 2.48 16.05 -14.40
N GLU A 46 1.62 15.38 -13.66
CA GLU A 46 1.97 14.31 -12.74
C GLU A 46 0.93 13.20 -12.86
N ILE A 47 1.36 11.95 -12.86
CA ILE A 47 0.49 10.78 -12.84
C ILE A 47 1.12 9.68 -11.99
N HIS A 48 0.30 9.03 -11.18
CA HIS A 48 0.72 7.85 -10.45
C HIS A 48 0.66 6.61 -11.36
N LEU A 49 1.66 5.73 -11.25
CA LEU A 49 1.73 4.52 -12.07
C LEU A 49 0.50 3.61 -11.88
N LYS A 50 -0.08 3.59 -10.68
CA LYS A 50 -1.33 2.88 -10.38
C LYS A 50 -2.56 3.40 -11.12
N GLU A 51 -2.56 4.68 -11.52
CA GLU A 51 -3.65 5.28 -12.31
C GLU A 51 -3.48 4.94 -13.79
N LEU A 52 -2.22 4.87 -14.24
CA LEU A 52 -1.88 4.54 -15.61
C LEU A 52 -2.08 3.04 -15.92
N TYR A 53 -1.75 2.18 -14.95
CA TYR A 53 -1.83 0.72 -15.08
C TYR A 53 -2.63 0.11 -13.91
N PRO A 54 -3.94 0.39 -13.80
CA PRO A 54 -4.74 -0.07 -12.68
C PRO A 54 -4.74 -1.60 -12.53
N ASP A 55 -4.73 -2.33 -13.64
CA ASP A 55 -4.73 -3.80 -13.63
C ASP A 55 -3.47 -4.40 -12.98
N LEU A 56 -2.35 -3.69 -13.06
CA LEU A 56 -1.11 -4.13 -12.41
C LEU A 56 -1.17 -4.00 -10.88
N PHE A 57 -2.03 -3.12 -10.37
CA PHE A 57 -2.10 -2.78 -8.94
C PHE A 57 -3.40 -3.22 -8.26
N ASN A 58 -4.35 -3.77 -9.03
CA ASN A 58 -5.67 -4.08 -8.51
C ASN A 58 -6.08 -5.56 -8.61
N SER A 59 -5.25 -6.44 -9.17
CA SER A 59 -5.51 -7.88 -9.33
C SER A 59 -4.41 -8.71 -8.67
N TRP A 60 -4.18 -8.47 -7.38
CA TRP A 60 -3.06 -9.07 -6.63
C TRP A 60 -3.18 -10.58 -6.54
N SER A 61 -4.35 -11.12 -6.21
CA SER A 61 -4.56 -12.56 -6.06
C SER A 61 -4.45 -13.35 -7.37
N GLU A 62 -4.77 -12.73 -8.51
CA GLU A 62 -4.59 -13.35 -9.82
C GLU A 62 -3.11 -13.42 -10.21
N ARG A 63 -2.36 -12.36 -9.92
CA ARG A 63 -0.94 -12.25 -10.26
C ARG A 63 -0.03 -13.02 -9.30
N TYR A 64 -0.43 -13.11 -8.04
CA TYR A 64 0.30 -13.77 -6.96
C TYR A 64 -0.61 -14.77 -6.26
N PRO A 65 -0.91 -15.91 -6.90
CA PRO A 65 -1.79 -16.92 -6.32
C PRO A 65 -1.17 -17.55 -5.08
N ILE A 66 -2.03 -17.90 -4.12
CA ILE A 66 -1.63 -18.64 -2.93
C ILE A 66 -1.06 -20.02 -3.34
N THR A 67 0.04 -20.39 -2.69
CA THR A 67 0.63 -21.73 -2.78
C THR A 67 0.95 -22.23 -1.38
N ASP A 68 1.22 -23.54 -1.23
CA ASP A 68 1.59 -24.13 0.07
C ASP A 68 2.86 -23.48 0.64
N THR A 69 3.78 -23.03 -0.21
CA THR A 69 5.02 -22.35 0.18
C THR A 69 4.89 -20.83 0.33
N SER A 70 3.80 -20.24 -0.17
CA SER A 70 3.55 -18.80 -0.15
C SER A 70 2.08 -18.51 0.15
N PRO A 71 1.63 -18.74 1.39
CA PRO A 71 0.22 -18.58 1.77
C PRO A 71 -0.22 -17.11 1.85
N THR A 72 0.70 -16.16 1.78
CA THR A 72 0.47 -14.71 1.84
C THR A 72 0.87 -13.97 0.56
N ALA A 73 1.03 -14.69 -0.56
CA ALA A 73 1.65 -14.18 -1.78
C ALA A 73 1.04 -12.86 -2.29
N ALA A 74 -0.29 -12.72 -2.34
CA ALA A 74 -0.95 -11.50 -2.79
C ALA A 74 -0.83 -10.36 -1.76
N ALA A 75 -0.90 -10.69 -0.46
CA ALA A 75 -0.70 -9.74 0.62
C ALA A 75 0.73 -9.19 0.62
N ASP A 76 1.72 -10.07 0.47
CA ASP A 76 3.15 -9.73 0.39
C ASP A 76 3.39 -8.77 -0.78
N ALA A 77 2.95 -9.15 -1.97
CA ALA A 77 3.10 -8.34 -3.17
C ALA A 77 2.41 -6.97 -3.05
N TYR A 78 1.22 -6.93 -2.45
CA TYR A 78 0.52 -5.66 -2.18
C TYR A 78 1.31 -4.76 -1.22
N LEU A 79 1.81 -5.31 -0.11
CA LEU A 79 2.57 -4.55 0.89
C LEU A 79 3.90 -4.04 0.32
N GLU A 80 4.61 -4.88 -0.42
CA GLU A 80 5.89 -4.53 -1.03
C GLU A 80 5.71 -3.56 -2.21
N HIS A 81 4.90 -3.92 -3.21
CA HIS A 81 4.85 -3.17 -4.47
C HIS A 81 3.86 -2.01 -4.47
N ASN A 82 2.75 -2.10 -3.71
CA ASN A 82 1.78 -1.00 -3.64
C ASN A 82 2.08 -0.03 -2.50
N ARG A 83 2.61 -0.55 -1.37
CA ARG A 83 2.88 0.25 -0.17
C ARG A 83 4.35 0.63 -0.02
N GLY A 84 5.26 -0.06 -0.71
CA GLY A 84 6.69 0.17 -0.61
C GLY A 84 7.27 -0.28 0.73
N PHE A 85 6.63 -1.26 1.39
CA PHE A 85 7.09 -1.73 2.69
C PHE A 85 8.16 -2.82 2.55
N ASP A 86 9.18 -2.77 3.39
CA ASP A 86 10.11 -3.86 3.57
C ASP A 86 9.45 -4.97 4.39
N LEU A 87 9.17 -6.09 3.73
CA LEU A 87 8.49 -7.22 4.35
C LEU A 87 9.27 -7.82 5.52
N SER A 88 10.60 -7.67 5.54
CA SER A 88 11.43 -8.20 6.64
C SER A 88 11.07 -7.57 7.98
N LEU A 89 10.60 -6.32 7.99
CA LEU A 89 10.21 -5.59 9.20
C LEU A 89 8.81 -5.94 9.70
N ILE A 90 7.95 -6.46 8.82
CA ILE A 90 6.53 -6.71 9.12
C ILE A 90 6.11 -8.17 9.00
N LYS A 91 7.03 -9.05 8.58
CA LYS A 91 6.74 -10.48 8.41
C LYS A 91 6.23 -11.10 9.71
N GLY A 92 5.13 -11.87 9.60
CA GLY A 92 4.49 -12.51 10.74
C GLY A 92 3.51 -11.61 11.51
N THR A 93 3.36 -10.33 11.14
CA THR A 93 2.37 -9.42 11.76
C THR A 93 1.03 -9.41 11.05
N TYR A 94 0.94 -10.02 9.88
CA TYR A 94 -0.28 -10.08 9.05
C TYR A 94 -0.49 -11.47 8.46
N THR A 95 -1.71 -11.70 8.01
CA THR A 95 -2.10 -12.87 7.22
C THR A 95 -2.80 -12.42 5.94
N GLN A 96 -2.92 -13.32 4.97
CA GLN A 96 -3.83 -13.14 3.84
C GLN A 96 -5.13 -13.86 4.15
N ASP A 97 -6.24 -13.18 3.87
CA ASP A 97 -7.58 -13.75 4.00
C ASP A 97 -8.45 -13.30 2.81
N ASN A 98 -9.73 -13.61 2.83
CA ASN A 98 -10.67 -13.25 1.77
C ASN A 98 -11.87 -12.50 2.35
N TYR A 99 -12.19 -11.37 1.74
CA TYR A 99 -13.44 -10.64 1.93
C TYR A 99 -14.42 -11.01 0.82
N PHE A 100 -15.68 -11.21 1.17
CA PHE A 100 -16.75 -11.44 0.19
C PHE A 100 -17.98 -10.59 0.51
N ASP A 101 -18.42 -9.80 -0.47
CA ASP A 101 -19.66 -9.04 -0.38
C ASP A 101 -20.78 -9.81 -1.09
N ARG A 102 -21.77 -10.29 -0.29
CA ARG A 102 -22.89 -11.09 -0.79
C ARG A 102 -23.82 -10.30 -1.71
N LYS A 103 -23.99 -8.99 -1.49
CA LYS A 103 -24.88 -8.15 -2.30
C LYS A 103 -24.30 -7.88 -3.69
N LEU A 104 -22.99 -7.71 -3.76
CA LEU A 104 -22.27 -7.46 -5.00
C LEU A 104 -21.83 -8.77 -5.68
N ASN A 105 -21.97 -9.91 -5.00
CA ASN A 105 -21.44 -11.22 -5.42
C ASN A 105 -19.95 -11.11 -5.87
N ALA A 106 -19.16 -10.40 -5.08
CA ALA A 106 -17.77 -10.09 -5.39
C ALA A 106 -16.87 -10.37 -4.20
N GLY A 107 -15.70 -10.96 -4.48
CA GLY A 107 -14.68 -11.27 -3.50
C GLY A 107 -13.38 -10.49 -3.74
N SER A 108 -12.53 -10.45 -2.73
CA SER A 108 -11.18 -9.87 -2.80
C SER A 108 -10.27 -10.57 -1.81
N ALA A 109 -9.01 -10.76 -2.17
CA ALA A 109 -7.99 -11.03 -1.18
C ALA A 109 -7.84 -9.83 -0.23
N THR A 110 -7.41 -10.09 1.00
CA THR A 110 -7.18 -9.06 2.01
C THR A 110 -5.83 -9.24 2.71
N VAL A 111 -5.28 -8.14 3.20
CA VAL A 111 -4.20 -8.15 4.19
C VAL A 111 -4.83 -7.95 5.55
N ARG A 112 -4.74 -8.95 6.43
CA ARG A 112 -5.36 -8.94 7.75
C ARG A 112 -4.31 -8.80 8.85
N PHE A 113 -4.53 -7.85 9.73
CA PHE A 113 -3.77 -7.66 10.97
C PHE A 113 -4.64 -8.05 12.16
N THR A 114 -4.13 -8.93 13.01
CA THR A 114 -4.80 -9.36 14.23
C THR A 114 -4.16 -8.67 15.42
N PHE A 115 -4.97 -8.13 16.32
CA PHE A 115 -4.55 -7.49 17.55
C PHE A 115 -5.63 -7.69 18.63
N ALA A 116 -5.20 -7.98 19.85
CA ALA A 116 -6.08 -8.40 20.93
C ALA A 116 -7.07 -9.52 20.46
N ASP A 117 -8.35 -9.37 20.69
CA ASP A 117 -9.39 -10.34 20.29
C ASP A 117 -10.05 -9.98 18.97
N THR A 118 -9.51 -9.05 18.21
CA THR A 118 -10.11 -8.53 16.98
C THR A 118 -9.12 -8.54 15.82
N TRP A 119 -9.59 -8.11 14.66
CA TRP A 119 -8.76 -7.92 13.49
C TRP A 119 -9.30 -6.79 12.60
N TRP A 120 -8.39 -6.22 11.85
CA TRP A 120 -8.65 -5.30 10.75
C TRP A 120 -8.01 -5.85 9.48
N GLU A 121 -8.70 -5.70 8.35
CA GLU A 121 -8.16 -6.13 7.07
C GLU A 121 -8.35 -5.10 5.98
N ARG A 122 -7.37 -5.01 5.10
CA ARG A 122 -7.41 -4.18 3.90
C ARG A 122 -7.84 -5.02 2.71
N ILE A 123 -8.88 -4.58 2.00
CA ILE A 123 -9.31 -5.14 0.71
C ILE A 123 -8.30 -4.72 -0.35
N ILE A 124 -7.73 -5.67 -1.13
CA ILE A 124 -6.61 -5.39 -2.01
C ILE A 124 -6.91 -5.60 -3.51
N ASP A 125 -7.82 -6.52 -3.86
CA ASP A 125 -8.20 -6.73 -5.27
C ASP A 125 -9.36 -5.82 -5.65
N GLN A 126 -9.15 -4.96 -6.65
CA GLN A 126 -10.16 -4.07 -7.23
C GLN A 126 -11.08 -3.44 -6.17
N PRO A 127 -10.53 -2.73 -5.18
CA PRO A 127 -11.29 -2.22 -4.04
C PRO A 127 -12.42 -1.26 -4.44
N GLU A 128 -12.34 -0.63 -5.61
CA GLU A 128 -13.36 0.23 -6.20
C GLU A 128 -14.70 -0.49 -6.43
N ARG A 129 -14.69 -1.82 -6.64
CA ARG A 129 -15.92 -2.64 -6.75
C ARG A 129 -16.80 -2.55 -5.51
N PHE A 130 -16.20 -2.27 -4.37
CA PHE A 130 -16.88 -2.17 -3.07
C PHE A 130 -17.23 -0.71 -2.70
N GLY A 131 -17.17 0.22 -3.66
CA GLY A 131 -17.46 1.64 -3.48
C GLY A 131 -16.50 2.29 -2.48
N LYS A 132 -17.04 2.84 -1.39
CA LYS A 132 -16.21 3.49 -0.35
C LYS A 132 -15.56 2.51 0.63
N LYS A 133 -15.94 1.23 0.60
CA LYS A 133 -15.43 0.22 1.53
C LYS A 133 -14.04 -0.25 1.09
N LYS A 134 -13.02 0.20 1.79
CA LYS A 134 -11.61 -0.15 1.54
C LYS A 134 -11.04 -1.13 2.57
N ALA A 135 -11.76 -1.33 3.67
CA ALA A 135 -11.35 -2.18 4.78
C ALA A 135 -12.54 -2.91 5.37
N ASN A 136 -12.27 -3.94 6.13
CA ASN A 136 -13.26 -4.71 6.86
C ASN A 136 -12.74 -5.02 8.26
N PHE A 137 -13.66 -5.40 9.16
CA PHE A 137 -13.38 -5.62 10.57
C PHE A 137 -14.13 -6.88 11.04
N LYS A 138 -13.69 -7.42 12.17
CA LYS A 138 -14.38 -8.54 12.81
C LYS A 138 -15.83 -8.17 13.11
N TYR A 139 -16.76 -8.94 12.57
CA TYR A 139 -18.19 -8.73 12.80
C TYR A 139 -18.53 -8.86 14.29
N GLY A 140 -19.29 -7.91 14.82
CA GLY A 140 -19.67 -7.87 16.24
C GLY A 140 -18.51 -7.56 17.20
N GLY A 141 -17.30 -7.34 16.68
CA GLY A 141 -16.15 -6.88 17.47
C GLY A 141 -16.15 -5.36 17.68
N SER A 142 -15.48 -4.93 18.73
CA SER A 142 -15.13 -3.52 18.96
C SER A 142 -13.62 -3.37 18.87
N TYR A 143 -13.18 -2.28 18.30
CA TYR A 143 -11.77 -1.84 18.33
C TYR A 143 -11.61 -0.50 19.06
N ALA A 144 -12.67 -0.07 19.74
CA ALA A 144 -12.62 1.11 20.60
C ALA A 144 -11.65 0.87 21.77
N GLY A 145 -10.63 1.70 21.88
CA GLY A 145 -9.55 1.54 22.84
C GLY A 145 -8.43 0.59 22.42
N GLU A 146 -8.58 -0.09 21.29
CA GLU A 146 -7.54 -0.94 20.73
C GLU A 146 -6.49 -0.11 19.97
N TRP A 147 -5.30 -0.61 19.96
CA TRP A 147 -4.17 -0.01 19.26
C TRP A 147 -3.27 -1.10 18.65
N PHE A 148 -2.51 -0.71 17.64
CA PHE A 148 -1.54 -1.57 16.97
C PHE A 148 -0.17 -0.89 16.94
N ALA A 149 0.87 -1.65 17.30
CA ALA A 149 2.26 -1.31 17.01
C ALA A 149 2.95 -2.54 16.44
N LEU A 150 4.00 -2.32 15.65
CA LEU A 150 4.83 -3.44 15.21
C LEU A 150 5.51 -4.07 16.44
N PRO A 151 5.60 -5.41 16.51
CA PRO A 151 6.30 -6.10 17.61
C PRO A 151 7.76 -5.69 17.77
N THR A 152 8.38 -5.21 16.69
CA THR A 152 9.76 -4.70 16.67
C THR A 152 9.88 -3.28 17.23
N THR A 153 8.77 -2.59 17.51
CA THR A 153 8.78 -1.23 18.05
C THR A 153 9.01 -1.26 19.55
N ASP A 154 10.14 -0.78 19.98
CA ASP A 154 10.41 -0.58 21.42
C ASP A 154 9.70 0.69 21.91
N LEU A 155 8.51 0.49 22.49
CA LEU A 155 7.72 1.59 23.06
C LEU A 155 8.21 2.01 24.45
N ALA A 156 8.90 1.12 25.18
CA ALA A 156 9.32 1.37 26.55
C ALA A 156 10.48 2.37 26.61
N ASP A 157 11.45 2.21 25.70
CA ASP A 157 12.63 3.05 25.65
C ASP A 157 12.54 4.19 24.63
N ALA A 158 11.39 4.31 23.94
CA ALA A 158 11.19 5.34 22.92
C ALA A 158 11.09 6.74 23.55
N LYS A 159 12.00 7.64 23.20
CA LYS A 159 11.95 9.05 23.63
C LYS A 159 10.73 9.80 23.08
N LYS A 160 10.16 9.33 21.99
CA LYS A 160 9.00 9.90 21.31
C LYS A 160 8.23 8.78 20.62
N VAL A 161 6.93 8.76 20.82
CA VAL A 161 6.00 7.85 20.15
C VAL A 161 5.04 8.67 19.30
N TRP A 162 4.86 8.28 18.06
CA TRP A 162 3.90 8.87 17.15
C TRP A 162 2.56 8.14 17.27
N LEU A 163 1.49 8.90 17.45
CA LEU A 163 0.14 8.37 17.40
C LEU A 163 -0.44 8.66 16.00
N VAL A 164 -0.86 7.62 15.30
CA VAL A 164 -1.39 7.71 13.93
C VAL A 164 -2.73 7.00 13.80
N GLU A 165 -3.48 7.31 12.74
CA GLU A 165 -4.83 6.76 12.57
C GLU A 165 -4.82 5.30 12.16
N GLY A 166 -3.90 4.90 11.29
CA GLY A 166 -3.93 3.59 10.64
C GLY A 166 -2.69 2.75 10.80
N ILE A 167 -2.85 1.43 10.66
CA ILE A 167 -1.75 0.45 10.74
C ILE A 167 -0.66 0.77 9.71
N PHE A 168 -1.04 1.12 8.49
CA PHE A 168 -0.05 1.42 7.43
C PHE A 168 0.77 2.68 7.74
N ASP A 169 0.20 3.66 8.43
CA ASP A 169 0.93 4.85 8.84
C ASP A 169 1.96 4.51 9.92
N ALA A 170 1.58 3.64 10.87
CA ALA A 170 2.52 3.15 11.89
C ALA A 170 3.66 2.34 11.26
N ILE A 171 3.37 1.48 10.28
CA ILE A 171 4.37 0.73 9.53
C ILE A 171 5.30 1.68 8.76
N ALA A 172 4.75 2.68 8.06
CA ALA A 172 5.55 3.65 7.32
C ALA A 172 6.53 4.42 8.23
N LEU A 173 6.07 4.85 9.40
CA LEU A 173 6.94 5.51 10.38
C LEU A 173 8.02 4.59 10.93
N ALA A 174 7.69 3.32 11.18
CA ALA A 174 8.66 2.33 11.64
C ALA A 174 9.78 2.08 10.62
N HIS A 175 9.48 2.11 9.30
CA HIS A 175 10.48 2.04 8.24
C HIS A 175 11.49 3.19 8.28
N HIS A 176 11.11 4.32 8.87
CA HIS A 176 11.98 5.47 9.09
C HIS A 176 12.58 5.53 10.50
N GLY A 177 12.52 4.42 11.25
CA GLY A 177 13.09 4.31 12.59
C GLY A 177 12.33 5.08 13.66
N HIS A 178 11.05 5.40 13.43
CA HIS A 178 10.21 6.07 14.40
C HIS A 178 9.31 5.08 15.15
N ALA A 179 9.25 5.18 16.47
CA ALA A 179 8.26 4.45 17.24
C ALA A 179 6.87 5.02 16.97
N ALA A 180 5.93 4.17 16.54
CA ALA A 180 4.58 4.58 16.18
C ALA A 180 3.53 3.58 16.66
N VAL A 181 2.36 4.11 17.00
CA VAL A 181 1.18 3.36 17.42
C VAL A 181 -0.02 3.82 16.58
N ALA A 182 -0.68 2.89 15.94
CA ALA A 182 -1.95 3.16 15.26
C ALA A 182 -3.10 3.08 16.25
N LEU A 183 -3.88 4.17 16.35
CA LEU A 183 -5.11 4.23 17.10
C LEU A 183 -6.24 3.75 16.17
N MET A 184 -6.75 2.55 16.38
CA MET A 184 -7.71 1.91 15.47
C MET A 184 -9.06 2.64 15.38
N SER A 185 -9.34 3.56 16.30
CA SER A 185 -10.50 4.43 16.31
C SER A 185 -10.13 5.78 16.92
N CYS A 186 -10.36 6.85 16.16
CA CYS A 186 -10.18 8.25 16.63
C CYS A 186 -11.49 8.89 17.12
N ASN A 187 -12.55 8.11 17.35
CA ASN A 187 -13.87 8.57 17.81
C ASN A 187 -14.12 8.16 19.27
#